data_d4f3fdb8a2507244a264b4d76a69a459
#
_entry.id   d4f3fdb8a2507244a264b4d76a69a459
#
_cell.length_a   1.000
_cell.length_b   1.000
_cell.length_c   1.000
_cell.angle_alpha   90.00
_cell.angle_beta   90.00
_cell.angle_gamma   90.00
#
_symmetry.space_group_name_H-M   'P 1'
#
loop_
_entity.id
_entity.type
_entity.pdbx_description
1 polymer ?
#
loop_
_entity_poly.entity_id
_entity_poly.type
_entity_poly.pdbx_seq_one_letter_code
_entity_poly.pdbx_strand_id
1 'polypeptide(L)'
;MTLSIWRYSHLALAFISSLFVLILSVTGVILAVDAVNEKVPSYRVSNFNELNLSQVIPNLRKVYPEITQITVDHNAFVIIDAIDQEGNTVKAYIDPNNGKVLGKIKRKSQFIEWTTALHRSLFLKETGRIIIGVASFLLLLVTISGTVLIIKRQQGIRHFFAKINKDFFAQYFHVVTGRFFLIPVFIIALTGTYLFMARMDLIPKSVVNKVQLPQSDEVQKPEKEFKIFTQTSIADVEKIEFPFIADEPEEFYILKLSDREIAVNQINGNIVEETKYPYSALLEKLSLDLHTGRTSIIWAIVLGLASLNIVFFIYTGFVITYKRTRTKIRNKFKADQAEIVILVGTENGSTLFFANQIHQQLLADGKASFIAELNQYRAYPKAQHLLVFTSTYGLGTAPTNATQFENLLQKFPQQQNVQFSVVGFGSRAYPDYCAFAITLDELLAKQTWATRFLALHTVNDKSTDEFVQWAHHWSEKSLTALATAPAVYSTKVAGLKKFKVLSKT
;
A
#
# COMPACT_ATOMS: atom_id res chain seq x y z
N MET A 1 -10.10 7.13 -19.09
CA MET A 1 -8.91 6.27 -18.95
C MET A 1 -9.36 4.81 -18.87
N THR A 2 -8.81 3.96 -19.71
CA THR A 2 -9.12 2.52 -19.75
C THR A 2 -8.54 1.79 -18.53
N LEU A 3 -9.10 0.61 -18.19
CA LEU A 3 -8.57 -0.23 -17.11
C LEU A 3 -7.10 -0.62 -17.36
N SER A 4 -6.70 -0.78 -18.62
CA SER A 4 -5.33 -1.10 -19.01
C SER A 4 -4.32 -0.01 -18.62
N ILE A 5 -4.66 1.28 -18.80
CA ILE A 5 -3.79 2.40 -18.44
C ILE A 5 -3.53 2.40 -16.94
N TRP A 6 -4.58 2.30 -16.11
CA TRP A 6 -4.43 2.26 -14.65
C TRP A 6 -3.55 1.10 -14.19
N ARG A 7 -3.71 -0.07 -14.82
CA ARG A 7 -2.92 -1.25 -14.50
C ARG A 7 -1.44 -1.09 -14.87
N TYR A 8 -1.14 -0.58 -16.07
CA TYR A 8 0.25 -0.36 -16.47
C TYR A 8 0.92 0.73 -15.65
N SER A 9 0.19 1.80 -15.32
CA SER A 9 0.69 2.85 -14.44
C SER A 9 0.99 2.30 -13.04
N HIS A 10 0.06 1.54 -12.44
CA HIS A 10 0.27 0.90 -11.15
C HIS A 10 1.50 -0.02 -11.16
N LEU A 11 1.65 -0.85 -12.18
CA LEU A 11 2.78 -1.76 -12.32
C LEU A 11 4.11 -1.00 -12.49
N ALA A 12 4.16 0.02 -13.34
CA ALA A 12 5.36 0.82 -13.58
C ALA A 12 5.79 1.57 -12.31
N LEU A 13 4.85 2.26 -11.63
CA LEU A 13 5.10 2.97 -10.39
C LEU A 13 5.61 2.01 -9.30
N ALA A 14 4.95 0.85 -9.14
CA ALA A 14 5.33 -0.16 -8.15
C ALA A 14 6.72 -0.74 -8.45
N PHE A 15 7.04 -1.02 -9.72
CA PHE A 15 8.35 -1.55 -10.11
C PHE A 15 9.48 -0.55 -9.83
N ILE A 16 9.31 0.72 -10.25
CA ILE A 16 10.31 1.78 -10.06
C ILE A 16 10.57 2.03 -8.57
N SER A 17 9.52 2.03 -7.73
CA SER A 17 9.64 2.33 -6.31
C SER A 17 10.00 1.11 -5.44
N SER A 18 9.85 -0.12 -5.96
CA SER A 18 9.84 -1.36 -5.17
C SER A 18 11.03 -1.54 -4.24
N LEU A 19 12.26 -1.24 -4.71
CA LEU A 19 13.47 -1.40 -3.91
C LEU A 19 13.49 -0.46 -2.70
N PHE A 20 13.19 0.81 -2.92
CA PHE A 20 13.20 1.81 -1.84
C PHE A 20 12.02 1.58 -0.89
N VAL A 21 10.84 1.28 -1.41
CA VAL A 21 9.66 0.96 -0.60
C VAL A 21 9.90 -0.31 0.22
N LEU A 22 10.63 -1.31 -0.29
CA LEU A 22 11.01 -2.50 0.48
C LEU A 22 11.90 -2.13 1.68
N ILE A 23 12.95 -1.33 1.45
CA ILE A 23 13.83 -0.86 2.53
C ILE A 23 13.04 -0.07 3.58
N LEU A 24 12.20 0.87 3.12
CA LEU A 24 11.35 1.67 4.00
C LEU A 24 10.36 0.83 4.80
N SER A 25 9.78 -0.20 4.19
CA SER A 25 8.82 -1.07 4.88
C SER A 25 9.49 -1.94 5.93
N VAL A 26 10.64 -2.54 5.62
CA VAL A 26 11.38 -3.35 6.60
C VAL A 26 11.85 -2.50 7.78
N THR A 27 12.45 -1.34 7.51
CA THR A 27 12.88 -0.41 8.55
C THR A 27 11.68 0.16 9.31
N GLY A 28 10.54 0.40 8.64
CA GLY A 28 9.29 0.83 9.26
C GLY A 28 8.73 -0.18 10.26
N VAL A 29 8.82 -1.49 9.98
CA VAL A 29 8.45 -2.54 10.97
C VAL A 29 9.32 -2.44 12.21
N ILE A 30 10.64 -2.31 12.05
CA ILE A 30 11.59 -2.20 13.18
C ILE A 30 11.29 -0.97 14.02
N LEU A 31 11.06 0.18 13.38
CA LEU A 31 10.76 1.44 14.08
C LEU A 31 9.38 1.43 14.75
N ALA A 32 8.40 0.71 14.20
CA ALA A 32 7.11 0.52 14.84
C ALA A 32 7.22 -0.32 16.13
N VAL A 33 8.08 -1.35 16.13
CA VAL A 33 8.39 -2.13 17.34
C VAL A 33 9.09 -1.25 18.38
N ASP A 34 10.03 -0.40 17.97
CA ASP A 34 10.69 0.55 18.86
C ASP A 34 9.68 1.52 19.50
N ALA A 35 8.77 2.08 18.68
CA ALA A 35 7.71 2.97 19.16
C ALA A 35 6.76 2.31 20.19
N VAL A 36 6.51 1.00 20.07
CA VAL A 36 5.77 0.23 21.09
C VAL A 36 6.61 0.05 22.35
N ASN A 37 7.89 -0.31 22.20
CA ASN A 37 8.79 -0.55 23.32
C ASN A 37 9.05 0.72 24.17
N GLU A 38 9.07 1.89 23.57
CA GLU A 38 9.21 3.17 24.28
C GLU A 38 8.05 3.44 25.25
N LYS A 39 6.90 2.80 25.05
CA LYS A 39 5.70 2.97 25.89
C LYS A 39 5.55 1.92 27.00
N VAL A 40 6.37 0.87 26.99
CA VAL A 40 6.30 -0.21 27.99
C VAL A 40 6.59 0.29 29.40
N PRO A 41 7.61 1.16 29.65
CA PRO A 41 7.78 1.81 30.94
C PRO A 41 6.63 2.80 31.15
N SER A 42 5.80 2.61 32.18
CA SER A 42 4.71 3.54 32.48
C SER A 42 5.20 4.63 33.45
N TYR A 43 5.71 5.74 32.90
CA TYR A 43 6.08 6.92 33.70
C TYR A 43 4.98 7.97 33.73
N ARG A 44 3.84 7.71 33.13
CA ARG A 44 2.66 8.57 33.18
C ARG A 44 1.90 8.35 34.48
N VAL A 45 1.66 9.44 35.23
CA VAL A 45 0.84 9.40 36.44
C VAL A 45 -0.65 9.34 36.11
N SER A 46 -1.46 8.76 37.01
CA SER A 46 -2.89 8.52 36.76
C SER A 46 -3.70 9.82 36.62
N ASN A 47 -3.33 10.86 37.38
CA ASN A 47 -3.99 12.17 37.39
C ASN A 47 -3.35 13.20 36.43
N PHE A 48 -2.54 12.74 35.46
CA PHE A 48 -1.76 13.61 34.57
C PHE A 48 -2.59 14.71 33.89
N ASN A 49 -3.79 14.40 33.45
CA ASN A 49 -4.65 15.37 32.74
C ASN A 49 -5.34 16.38 33.68
N GLU A 50 -5.30 16.14 35.00
CA GLU A 50 -5.93 16.99 36.03
C GLU A 50 -4.95 17.98 36.62
N LEU A 51 -3.66 17.79 36.37
CA LEU A 51 -2.60 18.65 36.90
C LEU A 51 -2.46 19.93 36.09
N ASN A 52 -2.36 21.06 36.76
CA ASN A 52 -2.00 22.35 36.15
C ASN A 52 -0.62 22.81 36.61
N LEU A 53 -0.06 23.80 35.91
CA LEU A 53 1.29 24.27 36.17
C LEU A 53 1.41 24.94 37.53
N SER A 54 0.33 25.58 38.05
CA SER A 54 0.32 26.20 39.38
C SER A 54 0.46 25.22 40.53
N GLN A 55 0.20 23.93 40.28
CA GLN A 55 0.40 22.85 41.25
C GLN A 55 1.77 22.18 41.03
N VAL A 56 2.11 21.90 39.75
CA VAL A 56 3.32 21.17 39.39
C VAL A 56 4.59 21.95 39.76
N ILE A 57 4.71 23.21 39.31
CA ILE A 57 5.95 23.98 39.47
C ILE A 57 6.33 24.18 40.94
N PRO A 58 5.43 24.63 41.85
CA PRO A 58 5.79 24.78 43.26
C PRO A 58 6.11 23.47 43.97
N ASN A 59 5.50 22.35 43.56
CA ASN A 59 5.83 21.04 44.13
C ASN A 59 7.22 20.56 43.68
N LEU A 60 7.59 20.78 42.43
CA LEU A 60 8.93 20.44 41.94
C LEU A 60 10.02 21.33 42.55
N ARG A 61 9.77 22.60 42.78
CA ARG A 61 10.74 23.50 43.45
C ARG A 61 11.07 23.09 44.89
N LYS A 62 10.19 22.37 45.57
CA LYS A 62 10.50 21.80 46.91
C LYS A 62 11.62 20.76 46.86
N VAL A 63 11.76 20.07 45.75
CA VAL A 63 12.73 18.98 45.55
C VAL A 63 13.95 19.47 44.76
N TYR A 64 13.70 20.32 43.77
CA TYR A 64 14.68 20.90 42.86
C TYR A 64 14.70 22.42 43.00
N PRO A 65 15.65 22.97 43.75
CA PRO A 65 15.74 24.40 43.96
C PRO A 65 15.93 25.21 42.67
N GLU A 66 16.68 24.61 41.71
CA GLU A 66 16.95 25.23 40.42
C GLU A 66 16.47 24.32 39.31
N ILE A 67 15.42 24.75 38.59
CA ILE A 67 14.86 24.04 37.44
C ILE A 67 15.22 24.80 36.17
N THR A 68 15.94 24.16 35.26
CA THR A 68 16.27 24.76 33.96
C THR A 68 15.13 24.57 32.98
N GLN A 69 14.59 23.35 32.90
CA GLN A 69 13.47 23.06 32.01
C GLN A 69 12.65 21.84 32.44
N ILE A 70 11.38 21.85 32.07
CA ILE A 70 10.48 20.71 32.13
C ILE A 70 10.05 20.38 30.69
N THR A 71 10.10 19.11 30.30
CA THR A 71 9.65 18.65 28.98
C THR A 71 8.63 17.55 29.16
N VAL A 72 7.52 17.62 28.44
CA VAL A 72 6.55 16.54 28.35
C VAL A 72 6.70 15.87 27.00
N ASP A 73 7.05 14.59 27.01
CA ASP A 73 7.24 13.85 25.77
C ASP A 73 5.91 13.36 25.15
N HIS A 74 5.98 12.78 23.96
CA HIS A 74 4.81 12.26 23.24
C HIS A 74 4.11 11.08 23.93
N ASN A 75 4.70 10.51 25.00
CA ASN A 75 4.10 9.49 25.84
C ASN A 75 3.41 10.09 27.08
N ALA A 76 3.39 11.41 27.19
CA ALA A 76 2.96 12.14 28.38
C ALA A 76 3.82 11.82 29.63
N PHE A 77 5.13 11.57 29.43
CA PHE A 77 6.10 11.42 30.50
C PHE A 77 6.78 12.77 30.76
N VAL A 78 6.87 13.15 32.01
CA VAL A 78 7.49 14.41 32.43
C VAL A 78 8.96 14.21 32.66
N ILE A 79 9.78 14.97 31.96
CA ILE A 79 11.25 15.00 32.08
C ILE A 79 11.64 16.32 32.75
N ILE A 80 12.45 16.26 33.77
CA ILE A 80 13.05 17.43 34.39
C ILE A 80 14.54 17.53 34.03
N ASP A 81 15.01 18.76 33.86
CA ASP A 81 16.42 19.11 33.79
C ASP A 81 16.62 20.19 34.88
N ALA A 82 17.29 19.83 35.97
CA ALA A 82 17.32 20.62 37.21
C ALA A 82 18.57 20.31 38.05
N ILE A 83 18.77 21.12 39.10
CA ILE A 83 19.76 20.86 40.12
C ILE A 83 19.03 20.49 41.44
N ASP A 84 19.45 19.39 42.07
CA ASP A 84 18.88 18.94 43.34
C ASP A 84 19.43 19.73 44.54
N GLN A 85 18.93 19.42 45.74
CA GLN A 85 19.37 20.07 46.97
C GLN A 85 20.84 19.81 47.33
N GLU A 86 21.46 18.79 46.74
CA GLU A 86 22.86 18.44 46.96
C GLU A 86 23.77 19.09 45.91
N GLY A 87 23.20 19.86 44.95
CA GLY A 87 23.94 20.50 43.86
C GLY A 87 24.22 19.58 42.65
N ASN A 88 23.63 18.40 42.56
CA ASN A 88 23.81 17.51 41.43
C ASN A 88 22.83 17.85 40.31
N THR A 89 23.30 17.77 39.07
CA THR A 89 22.42 17.87 37.87
C THR A 89 21.59 16.62 37.72
N VAL A 90 20.26 16.79 37.68
CA VAL A 90 19.28 15.72 37.48
C VAL A 90 18.61 15.89 36.13
N LYS A 91 18.71 14.86 35.28
CA LYS A 91 17.95 14.75 34.03
C LYS A 91 17.29 13.40 33.98
N ALA A 92 15.97 13.37 34.29
CA ALA A 92 15.25 12.13 34.53
C ALA A 92 13.74 12.25 34.25
N TYR A 93 13.07 11.11 34.08
CA TYR A 93 11.61 11.04 34.18
C TYR A 93 11.18 11.17 35.62
N ILE A 94 10.19 12.02 35.87
CA ILE A 94 9.72 12.32 37.24
C ILE A 94 8.20 12.22 37.36
N ASP A 95 7.73 12.02 38.59
CA ASP A 95 6.34 12.25 38.96
C ASP A 95 6.09 13.76 39.16
N PRO A 96 5.26 14.40 38.35
CA PRO A 96 4.98 15.83 38.44
C PRO A 96 4.28 16.25 39.74
N ASN A 97 3.68 15.30 40.50
CA ASN A 97 3.02 15.61 41.76
C ASN A 97 4.03 15.90 42.90
N ASN A 98 5.19 15.24 42.90
CA ASN A 98 6.09 15.23 44.06
C ASN A 98 7.58 15.26 43.68
N GLY A 99 7.93 15.32 42.40
CA GLY A 99 9.31 15.35 41.92
C GLY A 99 10.08 14.04 42.05
N LYS A 100 9.45 12.91 42.45
CA LYS A 100 10.12 11.63 42.59
C LYS A 100 10.62 11.13 41.22
N VAL A 101 11.89 10.71 41.13
CA VAL A 101 12.46 10.10 39.94
C VAL A 101 11.81 8.75 39.66
N LEU A 102 11.20 8.60 38.50
CA LEU A 102 10.55 7.37 38.03
C LEU A 102 11.48 6.54 37.15
N GLY A 103 12.41 7.17 36.45
CA GLY A 103 13.36 6.48 35.60
C GLY A 103 14.40 7.39 34.97
N LYS A 104 15.49 6.78 34.48
CA LYS A 104 16.54 7.49 33.73
C LYS A 104 16.18 7.56 32.25
N ILE A 105 16.56 8.65 31.57
CA ILE A 105 16.42 8.78 30.14
C ILE A 105 17.33 7.77 29.45
N LYS A 106 16.75 6.83 28.72
CA LYS A 106 17.51 5.84 27.96
C LYS A 106 17.86 6.43 26.59
N ARG A 107 19.11 6.36 26.21
CA ARG A 107 19.51 6.62 24.82
C ARG A 107 18.99 5.49 23.92
N LYS A 108 18.60 5.82 22.70
CA LYS A 108 18.26 4.80 21.70
C LYS A 108 19.47 3.91 21.44
N SER A 109 19.20 2.63 21.17
CA SER A 109 20.27 1.71 20.80
C SER A 109 20.89 2.13 19.47
N GLN A 110 22.18 1.86 19.28
CA GLN A 110 22.89 2.15 18.04
C GLN A 110 22.20 1.50 16.81
N PHE A 111 21.59 0.34 16.99
CA PHE A 111 20.81 -0.33 15.95
C PHE A 111 19.57 0.48 15.53
N ILE A 112 18.83 1.06 16.48
CA ILE A 112 17.67 1.90 16.20
C ILE A 112 18.08 3.23 15.55
N GLU A 113 19.19 3.84 16.00
CA GLU A 113 19.73 5.05 15.37
C GLU A 113 20.16 4.76 13.92
N TRP A 114 20.84 3.65 13.69
CA TRP A 114 21.21 3.17 12.35
C TRP A 114 19.99 2.93 11.46
N THR A 115 18.96 2.22 11.98
CA THR A 115 17.71 1.95 11.27
C THR A 115 17.00 3.25 10.92
N THR A 116 16.96 4.21 11.85
CA THR A 116 16.36 5.52 11.64
C THR A 116 17.09 6.30 10.54
N ALA A 117 18.41 6.29 10.54
CA ALA A 117 19.23 6.94 9.51
C ALA A 117 19.00 6.30 8.12
N LEU A 118 18.92 4.98 8.05
CA LEU A 118 18.57 4.25 6.83
C LEU A 118 17.17 4.62 6.34
N HIS A 119 16.16 4.61 7.23
CA HIS A 119 14.76 4.94 6.91
C HIS A 119 14.61 6.37 6.41
N ARG A 120 15.32 7.34 7.02
CA ARG A 120 15.14 8.77 6.76
C ARG A 120 15.98 9.30 5.60
N SER A 121 17.11 8.65 5.27
CA SER A 121 18.07 9.24 4.32
C SER A 121 18.96 8.24 3.59
N LEU A 122 18.77 6.92 3.72
CA LEU A 122 19.65 5.90 3.12
C LEU A 122 21.15 6.15 3.43
N PHE A 123 21.47 6.82 4.53
CA PHE A 123 22.81 7.35 4.87
C PHE A 123 23.37 8.40 3.89
N LEU A 124 22.57 8.86 2.90
CA LEU A 124 22.99 9.78 1.82
C LEU A 124 22.64 11.24 2.12
N LYS A 125 22.40 11.60 3.38
CA LYS A 125 22.05 12.96 3.82
C LYS A 125 20.87 13.53 2.99
N GLU A 126 21.00 14.72 2.41
CA GLU A 126 19.92 15.38 1.68
C GLU A 126 19.50 14.61 0.40
N THR A 127 20.47 14.07 -0.35
CA THR A 127 20.16 13.25 -1.55
C THR A 127 19.29 12.04 -1.20
N GLY A 128 19.62 11.36 -0.11
CA GLY A 128 18.83 10.22 0.36
C GLY A 128 17.43 10.62 0.79
N ARG A 129 17.27 11.78 1.42
CA ARG A 129 15.94 12.33 1.79
C ARG A 129 15.08 12.59 0.56
N ILE A 130 15.66 13.12 -0.51
CA ILE A 130 14.94 13.32 -1.78
C ILE A 130 14.48 11.98 -2.36
N ILE A 131 15.39 10.97 -2.42
CA ILE A 131 15.04 9.63 -2.93
C ILE A 131 13.88 9.02 -2.14
N ILE A 132 13.93 9.08 -0.81
CA ILE A 132 12.90 8.53 0.07
C ILE A 132 11.59 9.31 -0.06
N GLY A 133 11.65 10.64 -0.14
CA GLY A 133 10.47 11.49 -0.36
C GLY A 133 9.77 11.16 -1.68
N VAL A 134 10.53 11.00 -2.76
CA VAL A 134 10.01 10.56 -4.06
C VAL A 134 9.41 9.14 -3.94
N ALA A 135 10.09 8.20 -3.26
CA ALA A 135 9.57 6.86 -3.05
C ALA A 135 8.24 6.86 -2.26
N SER A 136 8.11 7.72 -1.24
CA SER A 136 6.87 7.91 -0.49
C SER A 136 5.75 8.45 -1.37
N PHE A 137 6.03 9.45 -2.22
CA PHE A 137 5.07 9.99 -3.18
C PHE A 137 4.66 8.94 -4.22
N LEU A 138 5.59 8.15 -4.74
CA LEU A 138 5.28 7.04 -5.64
C LEU A 138 4.40 5.99 -4.97
N LEU A 139 4.63 5.66 -3.70
CA LEU A 139 3.77 4.77 -2.91
C LEU A 139 2.35 5.33 -2.78
N LEU A 140 2.20 6.65 -2.58
CA LEU A 140 0.89 7.31 -2.57
C LEU A 140 0.16 7.12 -3.91
N LEU A 141 0.85 7.33 -5.03
CA LEU A 141 0.28 7.11 -6.38
C LEU A 141 -0.05 5.63 -6.62
N VAL A 142 0.80 4.70 -6.16
CA VAL A 142 0.53 3.25 -6.21
C VAL A 142 -0.73 2.90 -5.42
N THR A 143 -0.90 3.48 -4.24
CA THR A 143 -2.08 3.25 -3.40
C THR A 143 -3.36 3.78 -4.07
N ILE A 144 -3.32 4.98 -4.63
CA ILE A 144 -4.44 5.58 -5.37
C ILE A 144 -4.78 4.73 -6.61
N SER A 145 -3.78 4.39 -7.43
CA SER A 145 -3.99 3.60 -8.65
C SER A 145 -4.51 2.19 -8.34
N GLY A 146 -4.02 1.55 -7.27
CA GLY A 146 -4.51 0.27 -6.79
C GLY A 146 -5.97 0.32 -6.36
N THR A 147 -6.37 1.38 -5.64
CA THR A 147 -7.76 1.62 -5.24
C THR A 147 -8.67 1.79 -6.45
N VAL A 148 -8.26 2.61 -7.43
CA VAL A 148 -9.00 2.80 -8.68
C VAL A 148 -9.16 1.47 -9.44
N LEU A 149 -8.11 0.64 -9.47
CA LEU A 149 -8.19 -0.69 -10.09
C LEU A 149 -9.21 -1.59 -9.41
N ILE A 150 -9.27 -1.60 -8.08
CA ILE A 150 -10.26 -2.37 -7.34
C ILE A 150 -11.68 -1.86 -7.65
N ILE A 151 -11.91 -0.55 -7.57
CA ILE A 151 -13.22 0.08 -7.83
C ILE A 151 -13.69 -0.24 -9.25
N LYS A 152 -12.81 -0.06 -10.27
CA LYS A 152 -13.15 -0.34 -11.67
C LYS A 152 -13.42 -1.82 -11.91
N ARG A 153 -12.62 -2.72 -11.31
CA ARG A 153 -12.82 -4.17 -11.45
C ARG A 153 -14.10 -4.66 -10.81
N GLN A 154 -14.55 -4.02 -9.73
CA GLN A 154 -15.78 -4.37 -9.00
C GLN A 154 -17.01 -3.57 -9.49
N GLN A 155 -16.88 -2.80 -10.59
CA GLN A 155 -17.97 -2.01 -11.18
C GLN A 155 -18.55 -0.94 -10.25
N GLY A 156 -17.73 -0.37 -9.37
CA GLY A 156 -18.12 0.75 -8.53
C GLY A 156 -17.75 0.60 -7.06
N ILE A 157 -17.83 1.72 -6.36
CA ILE A 157 -17.44 1.80 -4.95
C ILE A 157 -18.36 0.97 -4.04
N ARG A 158 -19.64 0.84 -4.42
CA ARG A 158 -20.62 0.03 -3.66
C ARG A 158 -20.23 -1.45 -3.58
N HIS A 159 -19.51 -1.95 -4.58
CA HIS A 159 -19.06 -3.32 -4.68
C HIS A 159 -17.59 -3.50 -4.26
N PHE A 160 -16.97 -2.48 -3.64
CA PHE A 160 -15.56 -2.51 -3.26
C PHE A 160 -15.17 -3.76 -2.45
N PHE A 161 -16.07 -4.24 -1.59
CA PHE A 161 -15.89 -5.44 -0.77
C PHE A 161 -16.52 -6.71 -1.35
N ALA A 162 -17.02 -6.69 -2.60
CA ALA A 162 -17.57 -7.88 -3.23
C ALA A 162 -16.59 -9.04 -3.29
N LYS A 163 -17.12 -10.28 -3.42
CA LYS A 163 -16.32 -11.50 -3.47
C LYS A 163 -15.34 -11.48 -4.65
N ILE A 164 -14.16 -12.03 -4.43
CA ILE A 164 -13.08 -12.13 -5.42
C ILE A 164 -12.82 -13.61 -5.66
N ASN A 165 -12.51 -13.95 -6.92
CA ASN A 165 -12.11 -15.29 -7.29
C ASN A 165 -10.79 -15.68 -6.57
N LYS A 166 -10.76 -16.88 -5.98
CA LYS A 166 -9.65 -17.42 -5.17
C LYS A 166 -8.64 -18.25 -5.96
N ASP A 167 -8.84 -18.44 -7.25
CA ASP A 167 -8.02 -19.35 -8.08
C ASP A 167 -6.54 -19.02 -8.12
N PHE A 168 -6.20 -17.75 -7.97
CA PHE A 168 -4.81 -17.33 -7.94
C PHE A 168 -4.48 -16.65 -6.59
N PHE A 169 -3.85 -17.42 -5.72
CA PHE A 169 -3.50 -17.04 -4.35
C PHE A 169 -2.89 -15.62 -4.27
N ALA A 170 -1.82 -15.35 -5.02
CA ALA A 170 -1.14 -14.07 -4.95
C ALA A 170 -2.07 -12.90 -5.31
N GLN A 171 -2.90 -13.03 -6.35
CA GLN A 171 -3.84 -11.99 -6.74
C GLN A 171 -4.98 -11.81 -5.73
N TYR A 172 -5.51 -12.93 -5.21
CA TYR A 172 -6.57 -12.90 -4.19
C TYR A 172 -6.10 -12.15 -2.95
N PHE A 173 -4.97 -12.57 -2.38
CA PHE A 173 -4.45 -11.95 -1.17
C PHE A 173 -3.96 -10.52 -1.39
N HIS A 174 -3.34 -10.21 -2.53
CA HIS A 174 -2.97 -8.83 -2.87
C HIS A 174 -4.17 -7.88 -2.81
N VAL A 175 -5.32 -8.28 -3.36
CA VAL A 175 -6.53 -7.45 -3.36
C VAL A 175 -7.20 -7.44 -1.99
N VAL A 176 -7.32 -8.59 -1.31
CA VAL A 176 -7.99 -8.68 0.00
C VAL A 176 -7.24 -7.89 1.06
N THR A 177 -5.94 -8.12 1.20
CA THR A 177 -5.13 -7.36 2.18
C THR A 177 -5.01 -5.88 1.78
N GLY A 178 -5.03 -5.59 0.45
CA GLY A 178 -5.10 -4.23 -0.08
C GLY A 178 -6.32 -3.45 0.38
N ARG A 179 -7.47 -4.10 0.51
CA ARG A 179 -8.69 -3.48 1.05
C ARG A 179 -8.56 -3.19 2.55
N PHE A 180 -8.02 -4.15 3.31
CA PHE A 180 -7.86 -4.03 4.77
C PHE A 180 -6.85 -2.95 5.16
N PHE A 181 -5.70 -2.92 4.50
CA PHE A 181 -4.62 -1.99 4.82
C PHE A 181 -4.65 -0.70 3.98
N LEU A 182 -5.70 -0.46 3.20
CA LEU A 182 -5.82 0.73 2.37
C LEU A 182 -5.62 2.03 3.16
N ILE A 183 -6.36 2.18 4.25
CA ILE A 183 -6.32 3.41 5.06
C ILE A 183 -4.95 3.58 5.74
N PRO A 184 -4.39 2.60 6.48
CA PRO A 184 -3.08 2.75 7.08
C PRO A 184 -1.96 3.03 6.04
N VAL A 185 -1.95 2.32 4.92
CA VAL A 185 -0.93 2.53 3.86
C VAL A 185 -1.08 3.89 3.21
N PHE A 186 -2.32 4.36 2.98
CA PHE A 186 -2.58 5.69 2.47
C PHE A 186 -2.08 6.77 3.44
N ILE A 187 -2.33 6.62 4.75
CA ILE A 187 -1.84 7.55 5.78
C ILE A 187 -0.31 7.56 5.82
N ILE A 188 0.35 6.39 5.84
CA ILE A 188 1.82 6.31 5.81
C ILE A 188 2.39 7.06 4.59
N ALA A 189 1.85 6.80 3.41
CA ALA A 189 2.34 7.40 2.17
C ALA A 189 2.08 8.91 2.11
N LEU A 190 0.88 9.35 2.53
CA LEU A 190 0.50 10.76 2.56
C LEU A 190 1.35 11.56 3.55
N THR A 191 1.44 11.07 4.80
CA THR A 191 2.23 11.72 5.85
C THR A 191 3.72 11.72 5.54
N GLY A 192 4.25 10.62 5.02
CA GLY A 192 5.65 10.57 4.56
C GLY A 192 5.95 11.57 3.45
N THR A 193 5.02 11.72 2.49
CA THR A 193 5.13 12.74 1.43
C THR A 193 5.05 14.15 2.00
N TYR A 194 4.13 14.40 2.94
CA TYR A 194 4.01 15.71 3.59
C TYR A 194 5.27 16.09 4.38
N LEU A 195 5.80 15.16 5.20
CA LEU A 195 7.04 15.36 5.96
C LEU A 195 8.26 15.64 5.05
N PHE A 196 8.30 14.99 3.89
CA PHE A 196 9.31 15.29 2.87
C PHE A 196 9.16 16.72 2.33
N MET A 197 7.94 17.12 1.95
CA MET A 197 7.67 18.46 1.42
C MET A 197 7.98 19.56 2.45
N ALA A 198 7.59 19.35 3.72
CA ALA A 198 7.90 20.25 4.81
C ALA A 198 9.42 20.38 5.03
N ARG A 199 10.15 19.25 4.99
CA ARG A 199 11.60 19.23 5.17
C ARG A 199 12.36 19.93 4.02
N MET A 200 11.84 19.88 2.81
CA MET A 200 12.43 20.51 1.62
C MET A 200 11.99 21.97 1.44
N ASP A 201 11.33 22.56 2.44
CA ASP A 201 10.76 23.92 2.38
C ASP A 201 9.84 24.16 1.18
N LEU A 202 9.19 23.08 0.68
CA LEU A 202 8.21 23.14 -0.42
C LEU A 202 6.84 23.62 0.05
N ILE A 203 6.61 23.64 1.36
CA ILE A 203 5.38 24.16 1.98
C ILE A 203 5.66 25.58 2.44
N PRO A 204 4.86 26.57 2.01
CA PRO A 204 5.04 27.94 2.45
C PRO A 204 4.99 28.06 3.99
N LYS A 205 6.02 28.64 4.58
CA LYS A 205 6.02 28.99 5.99
C LYS A 205 5.19 30.25 6.16
N SER A 206 4.08 30.15 6.87
CA SER A 206 3.30 31.35 7.24
C SER A 206 4.12 32.24 8.16
N VAL A 207 3.96 33.54 7.99
CA VAL A 207 4.59 34.54 8.88
C VAL A 207 4.03 34.32 10.29
N VAL A 208 4.93 34.10 11.21
CA VAL A 208 4.58 33.95 12.63
C VAL A 208 4.36 35.34 13.19
N ASN A 209 3.12 35.68 13.52
CA ASN A 209 2.81 36.94 14.15
C ASN A 209 3.12 36.86 15.65
N LYS A 210 4.17 37.53 16.07
CA LYS A 210 4.46 37.77 17.46
C LYS A 210 3.59 38.89 17.97
N VAL A 211 2.76 38.62 18.95
CA VAL A 211 1.92 39.60 19.60
C VAL A 211 2.58 39.97 20.93
N GLN A 212 3.16 41.16 21.00
CA GLN A 212 3.63 41.71 22.27
C GLN A 212 2.43 42.30 23.02
N LEU A 213 2.28 41.92 24.27
CA LEU A 213 1.20 42.41 25.13
C LEU A 213 1.73 43.53 26.04
N PRO A 214 0.89 44.55 26.36
CA PRO A 214 1.29 45.61 27.25
C PRO A 214 1.72 45.03 28.60
N GLN A 215 2.88 45.42 29.09
CA GLN A 215 3.29 45.10 30.44
C GLN A 215 2.56 46.07 31.42
N SER A 216 2.02 45.47 32.49
CA SER A 216 1.46 46.25 33.58
C SER A 216 2.45 46.24 34.75
N ASP A 217 2.54 47.37 35.47
CA ASP A 217 3.33 47.50 36.70
C ASP A 217 2.64 46.80 37.89
N GLU A 218 2.22 45.55 37.68
CA GLU A 218 1.55 44.79 38.73
C GLU A 218 2.56 44.29 39.78
N VAL A 219 2.06 44.15 41.01
CA VAL A 219 2.83 43.66 42.16
C VAL A 219 3.32 42.25 41.94
N GLN A 220 4.49 41.92 42.46
CA GLN A 220 5.06 40.57 42.48
C GLN A 220 4.05 39.55 43.04
N LYS A 221 3.84 38.45 42.33
CA LYS A 221 2.93 37.36 42.72
C LYS A 221 3.70 36.05 42.85
N PRO A 222 3.31 35.16 43.75
CA PRO A 222 3.87 33.81 43.78
C PRO A 222 3.41 32.99 42.56
N GLU A 223 4.30 32.11 42.03
CA GLU A 223 4.04 31.26 40.82
C GLU A 223 2.70 30.52 40.84
N LYS A 224 2.25 30.08 42.05
CA LYS A 224 0.96 29.38 42.24
C LYS A 224 -0.25 30.28 41.87
N GLU A 225 -0.10 31.58 41.87
CA GLU A 225 -1.16 32.58 41.60
C GLU A 225 -1.11 33.11 40.16
N PHE A 226 -0.11 32.69 39.37
CA PHE A 226 -0.04 33.07 37.96
C PHE A 226 -1.25 32.53 37.21
N LYS A 227 -2.06 33.45 36.66
CA LYS A 227 -3.30 33.07 35.97
C LYS A 227 -3.05 32.08 34.86
N ILE A 228 -1.98 32.26 34.09
CA ILE A 228 -1.61 31.33 32.99
C ILE A 228 -1.28 29.94 33.53
N PHE A 229 -0.60 29.83 34.68
CA PHE A 229 -0.25 28.55 35.28
C PHE A 229 -1.47 27.81 35.86
N THR A 230 -2.47 28.55 36.37
CA THR A 230 -3.71 27.96 36.86
C THR A 230 -4.59 27.43 35.72
N GLN A 231 -4.50 28.05 34.55
CA GLN A 231 -5.31 27.71 33.36
C GLN A 231 -4.66 26.68 32.42
N THR A 232 -3.33 26.48 32.52
CA THR A 232 -2.62 25.57 31.63
C THR A 232 -2.45 24.21 32.29
N SER A 233 -3.05 23.16 31.66
CA SER A 233 -2.81 21.78 32.05
C SER A 233 -1.40 21.36 31.64
N ILE A 234 -0.75 20.49 32.45
CA ILE A 234 0.53 19.88 32.09
C ILE A 234 0.41 19.05 30.79
N ALA A 235 -0.80 18.57 30.48
CA ALA A 235 -1.08 17.79 29.25
C ALA A 235 -0.98 18.63 27.96
N ASP A 236 -1.13 19.96 28.06
CA ASP A 236 -1.01 20.88 26.91
C ASP A 236 0.42 21.39 26.70
N VAL A 237 1.31 21.05 27.63
CA VAL A 237 2.70 21.50 27.63
C VAL A 237 3.58 20.55 26.86
N GLU A 238 4.44 21.09 25.98
CA GLU A 238 5.55 20.34 25.36
C GLU A 238 6.86 20.64 26.10
N LYS A 239 7.07 21.90 26.46
CA LYS A 239 8.28 22.34 27.17
C LYS A 239 8.04 23.59 27.95
N ILE A 240 8.65 23.72 29.12
CA ILE A 240 8.77 24.94 29.89
C ILE A 240 10.26 25.19 30.08
N GLU A 241 10.72 26.37 29.66
CA GLU A 241 12.05 26.86 29.95
C GLU A 241 11.92 27.91 31.09
N PHE A 242 12.73 27.73 32.11
CA PHE A 242 12.70 28.60 33.29
C PHE A 242 13.67 29.79 33.10
N PRO A 243 13.38 30.96 33.70
CA PRO A 243 14.31 32.09 33.74
C PRO A 243 15.67 31.65 34.26
N PHE A 244 16.74 32.14 33.65
CA PHE A 244 18.10 31.82 34.09
C PHE A 244 18.52 32.63 35.31
N ILE A 245 18.13 33.90 35.36
CA ILE A 245 18.40 34.80 36.50
C ILE A 245 17.07 35.04 37.20
N ALA A 246 17.01 34.65 38.49
CA ALA A 246 15.83 34.87 39.32
C ALA A 246 15.61 36.40 39.57
N ASP A 247 14.34 36.79 39.58
CA ASP A 247 13.89 38.15 39.82
C ASP A 247 14.37 39.23 38.82
N GLU A 248 14.99 38.84 37.70
CA GLU A 248 15.37 39.75 36.61
C GLU A 248 14.15 40.03 35.71
N PRO A 249 13.65 41.29 35.60
CA PRO A 249 12.42 41.58 34.85
C PRO A 249 12.46 41.26 33.36
N GLU A 250 13.64 41.17 32.77
CA GLU A 250 13.83 40.86 31.35
C GLU A 250 13.92 39.35 31.08
N GLU A 251 13.89 38.51 32.10
CA GLU A 251 13.89 37.07 32.02
C GLU A 251 12.46 36.48 32.15
N PHE A 252 12.11 35.53 31.31
CA PHE A 252 10.75 35.01 31.17
C PHE A 252 10.71 33.49 31.28
N TYR A 253 9.58 32.95 31.74
CA TYR A 253 9.21 31.57 31.45
C TYR A 253 8.82 31.48 29.99
N ILE A 254 9.39 30.51 29.25
CA ILE A 254 8.97 30.22 27.87
C ILE A 254 8.18 28.92 27.89
N LEU A 255 6.86 29.02 27.66
CA LEU A 255 5.94 27.90 27.59
C LEU A 255 5.71 27.52 26.13
N LYS A 256 6.21 26.37 25.72
CA LYS A 256 5.88 25.76 24.42
C LYS A 256 4.68 24.83 24.63
N LEU A 257 3.54 25.24 24.11
CA LEU A 257 2.29 24.50 24.15
C LEU A 257 2.05 23.75 22.82
N SER A 258 1.00 22.98 22.76
CA SER A 258 0.67 22.19 21.57
C SER A 258 0.39 23.03 20.31
N ASP A 259 -0.09 24.27 20.47
CA ASP A 259 -0.54 25.17 19.39
C ASP A 259 0.16 26.53 19.35
N ARG A 260 0.93 26.87 20.37
CA ARG A 260 1.56 28.20 20.53
C ARG A 260 2.74 28.20 21.50
N GLU A 261 3.53 29.26 21.45
CA GLU A 261 4.58 29.60 22.43
C GLU A 261 4.20 30.88 23.15
N ILE A 262 4.41 30.92 24.45
CA ILE A 262 4.05 32.03 25.31
C ILE A 262 5.26 32.40 26.18
N ALA A 263 5.63 33.69 26.22
CA ALA A 263 6.57 34.23 27.18
C ALA A 263 5.79 34.83 28.37
N VAL A 264 6.15 34.41 29.59
CA VAL A 264 5.46 34.79 30.83
C VAL A 264 6.46 35.50 31.75
N ASN A 265 6.09 36.69 32.21
CA ASN A 265 6.90 37.47 33.15
C ASN A 265 7.01 36.71 34.47
N GLN A 266 8.26 36.55 34.97
CA GLN A 266 8.52 35.79 36.19
C GLN A 266 8.11 36.51 37.47
N ILE A 267 7.89 37.83 37.44
CA ILE A 267 7.54 38.63 38.62
C ILE A 267 6.03 38.59 38.89
N ASN A 268 5.22 38.81 37.86
CA ASN A 268 3.77 38.99 38.01
C ASN A 268 2.92 37.96 37.31
N GLY A 269 3.51 37.08 36.50
CA GLY A 269 2.82 36.02 35.77
C GLY A 269 2.01 36.46 34.55
N ASN A 270 2.21 37.71 34.09
CA ASN A 270 1.54 38.24 32.93
C ASN A 270 2.19 37.70 31.63
N ILE A 271 1.37 37.48 30.59
CA ILE A 271 1.87 37.11 29.28
C ILE A 271 2.49 38.33 28.63
N VAL A 272 3.76 38.23 28.22
CA VAL A 272 4.52 39.31 27.57
C VAL A 272 4.45 39.15 26.04
N GLU A 273 4.59 37.93 25.56
CA GLU A 273 4.55 37.62 24.15
C GLU A 273 3.76 36.31 23.91
N GLU A 274 2.93 36.30 22.89
CA GLU A 274 2.24 35.11 22.42
C GLU A 274 2.51 34.93 20.93
N THR A 275 2.92 33.72 20.57
CA THR A 275 3.24 33.30 19.20
C THR A 275 2.47 32.05 18.82
N LYS A 276 1.44 32.17 17.99
CA LYS A 276 0.68 31.00 17.50
C LYS A 276 1.43 30.27 16.39
N TYR A 277 1.45 28.95 16.47
CA TYR A 277 2.06 28.13 15.41
C TYR A 277 1.22 28.18 14.14
N PRO A 278 1.86 28.30 12.97
CA PRO A 278 1.15 28.24 11.69
C PRO A 278 0.57 26.85 11.45
N TYR A 279 -0.51 26.78 10.69
CA TYR A 279 -1.15 25.50 10.33
C TYR A 279 -0.18 24.50 9.71
N SER A 280 0.80 24.94 8.95
CA SER A 280 1.83 24.07 8.36
C SER A 280 2.66 23.35 9.44
N ALA A 281 3.02 24.02 10.54
CA ALA A 281 3.74 23.40 11.66
C ALA A 281 2.84 22.40 12.42
N LEU A 282 1.58 22.74 12.64
CA LEU A 282 0.61 21.83 13.27
C LEU A 282 0.37 20.58 12.41
N LEU A 283 0.27 20.73 11.09
CA LEU A 283 0.15 19.60 10.16
C LEU A 283 1.42 18.77 10.08
N GLU A 284 2.60 19.39 10.21
CA GLU A 284 3.87 18.65 10.27
C GLU A 284 3.93 17.77 11.53
N LYS A 285 3.56 18.32 12.68
CA LYS A 285 3.46 17.59 13.94
C LYS A 285 2.46 16.44 13.84
N LEU A 286 1.24 16.71 13.37
CA LEU A 286 0.22 15.68 13.16
C LEU A 286 0.70 14.59 12.19
N SER A 287 1.34 14.99 11.07
CA SER A 287 1.88 14.04 10.10
C SER A 287 2.97 13.17 10.73
N LEU A 288 3.83 13.75 11.57
CA LEU A 288 4.86 12.99 12.29
C LEU A 288 4.23 11.97 13.26
N ASP A 289 3.22 12.38 14.02
CA ASP A 289 2.49 11.52 14.96
C ASP A 289 1.80 10.36 14.25
N LEU A 290 1.09 10.64 13.15
CA LEU A 290 0.42 9.63 12.35
C LEU A 290 1.41 8.70 11.62
N HIS A 291 2.54 9.23 11.15
CA HIS A 291 3.55 8.46 10.43
C HIS A 291 4.33 7.50 11.33
N THR A 292 4.66 7.95 12.54
CA THR A 292 5.51 7.17 13.47
C THR A 292 4.73 6.31 14.45
N GLY A 293 3.46 6.62 14.69
CA GLY A 293 2.66 5.96 15.71
C GLY A 293 3.09 6.29 17.15
N ARG A 294 3.96 7.29 17.33
CA ARG A 294 4.57 7.60 18.62
C ARG A 294 3.59 8.04 19.71
N THR A 295 2.36 8.41 19.39
CA THR A 295 1.34 8.83 20.35
C THR A 295 0.42 7.70 20.82
N SER A 296 0.39 6.55 20.09
CA SER A 296 -0.54 5.45 20.39
C SER A 296 0.08 4.08 20.13
N ILE A 297 0.07 3.17 21.13
CA ILE A 297 0.53 1.78 20.98
C ILE A 297 -0.27 1.07 19.87
N ILE A 298 -1.60 1.21 19.88
CA ILE A 298 -2.47 0.54 18.91
C ILE A 298 -2.12 1.00 17.50
N TRP A 299 -1.95 2.32 17.32
CA TRP A 299 -1.60 2.87 16.01
C TRP A 299 -0.20 2.44 15.56
N ALA A 300 0.79 2.41 16.44
CA ALA A 300 2.12 1.88 16.13
C ALA A 300 2.08 0.42 15.65
N ILE A 301 1.27 -0.43 16.29
CA ILE A 301 1.05 -1.83 15.88
C ILE A 301 0.40 -1.87 14.48
N VAL A 302 -0.64 -1.07 14.23
CA VAL A 302 -1.31 -0.98 12.92
C VAL A 302 -0.33 -0.56 11.82
N LEU A 303 0.54 0.42 12.10
CA LEU A 303 1.57 0.86 11.16
C LEU A 303 2.62 -0.23 10.90
N GLY A 304 3.05 -0.96 11.94
CA GLY A 304 3.96 -2.10 11.81
C GLY A 304 3.38 -3.20 10.91
N LEU A 305 2.10 -3.56 11.14
CA LEU A 305 1.39 -4.53 10.31
C LEU A 305 1.18 -4.04 8.87
N ALA A 306 0.88 -2.75 8.68
CA ALA A 306 0.75 -2.15 7.37
C ALA A 306 2.10 -2.17 6.62
N SER A 307 3.21 -1.84 7.29
CA SER A 307 4.56 -1.92 6.73
C SER A 307 4.92 -3.35 6.32
N LEU A 308 4.61 -4.35 7.16
CA LEU A 308 4.80 -5.76 6.83
C LEU A 308 3.94 -6.17 5.62
N ASN A 309 2.70 -5.67 5.54
CA ASN A 309 1.82 -5.93 4.40
C ASN A 309 2.33 -5.29 3.10
N ILE A 310 3.03 -4.16 3.15
CA ILE A 310 3.68 -3.57 1.95
C ILE A 310 4.77 -4.53 1.42
N VAL A 311 5.58 -5.16 2.29
CA VAL A 311 6.54 -6.20 1.89
C VAL A 311 5.82 -7.35 1.18
N PHE A 312 4.68 -7.78 1.73
CA PHE A 312 3.85 -8.81 1.10
C PHE A 312 3.27 -8.37 -0.24
N PHE A 313 2.90 -7.09 -0.41
CA PHE A 313 2.45 -6.55 -1.70
C PHE A 313 3.54 -6.59 -2.76
N ILE A 314 4.76 -6.24 -2.41
CA ILE A 314 5.90 -6.32 -3.33
C ILE A 314 6.08 -7.77 -3.79
N TYR A 315 6.12 -8.72 -2.87
CA TYR A 315 6.22 -10.15 -3.19
C TYR A 315 5.09 -10.62 -4.11
N THR A 316 3.84 -10.38 -3.74
CA THR A 316 2.68 -10.82 -4.52
C THR A 316 2.60 -10.12 -5.88
N GLY A 317 2.96 -8.84 -5.96
CA GLY A 317 3.04 -8.08 -7.22
C GLY A 317 4.06 -8.68 -8.20
N PHE A 318 5.25 -9.05 -7.72
CA PHE A 318 6.24 -9.75 -8.54
C PHE A 318 5.76 -11.14 -8.98
N VAL A 319 5.14 -11.92 -8.09
CA VAL A 319 4.58 -13.25 -8.43
C VAL A 319 3.50 -13.14 -9.51
N ILE A 320 2.60 -12.14 -9.40
CA ILE A 320 1.55 -11.89 -10.39
C ILE A 320 2.17 -11.56 -11.75
N THR A 321 3.15 -10.63 -11.76
CA THR A 321 3.83 -10.18 -12.97
C THR A 321 4.62 -11.31 -13.62
N TYR A 322 5.40 -12.05 -12.84
CA TYR A 322 6.21 -13.16 -13.31
C TYR A 322 5.36 -14.27 -13.95
N LYS A 323 4.27 -14.68 -13.28
CA LYS A 323 3.37 -15.71 -13.83
C LYS A 323 2.77 -15.29 -15.17
N ARG A 324 2.47 -13.98 -15.31
CA ARG A 324 1.91 -13.43 -16.52
C ARG A 324 2.90 -13.38 -17.70
N THR A 325 4.18 -13.11 -17.44
CA THR A 325 5.20 -12.94 -18.49
C THR A 325 5.84 -14.24 -18.94
N ARG A 326 5.74 -15.32 -18.15
CA ARG A 326 6.48 -16.57 -18.39
C ARG A 326 5.78 -17.57 -19.31
N THR A 327 4.55 -17.35 -19.72
CA THR A 327 3.78 -18.29 -20.55
C THR A 327 4.25 -18.19 -22.00
N LYS A 328 5.17 -19.09 -22.42
CA LYS A 328 5.66 -19.18 -23.81
C LYS A 328 4.86 -20.20 -24.60
N ILE A 329 4.34 -19.79 -25.73
CA ILE A 329 3.69 -20.63 -26.74
C ILE A 329 4.78 -21.29 -27.59
N ARG A 330 4.68 -22.60 -27.81
CA ARG A 330 5.58 -23.36 -28.69
C ARG A 330 4.76 -24.02 -29.82
N ASN A 331 5.13 -23.73 -31.05
CA ASN A 331 4.50 -24.29 -32.25
C ASN A 331 5.47 -25.22 -32.99
N LYS A 332 4.96 -26.38 -33.46
CA LYS A 332 5.68 -27.29 -34.33
C LYS A 332 5.60 -26.87 -35.79
N PHE A 333 4.44 -26.35 -36.19
CA PHE A 333 4.18 -25.86 -37.56
C PHE A 333 4.23 -24.34 -37.60
N LYS A 334 4.53 -23.79 -38.79
CA LYS A 334 4.39 -22.36 -39.04
C LYS A 334 2.93 -21.99 -39.27
N ALA A 335 2.61 -20.71 -39.12
CA ALA A 335 1.23 -20.24 -39.23
C ALA A 335 0.63 -20.40 -40.63
N ASP A 336 1.45 -20.32 -41.66
CA ASP A 336 1.07 -20.53 -43.06
C ASP A 336 0.84 -21.99 -43.46
N GLN A 337 1.23 -22.90 -42.58
CA GLN A 337 1.07 -24.35 -42.76
C GLN A 337 -0.11 -24.95 -41.98
N ALA A 338 -0.67 -24.14 -41.05
CA ALA A 338 -1.65 -24.62 -40.10
C ALA A 338 -3.04 -24.81 -40.73
N GLU A 339 -3.64 -25.99 -40.49
CA GLU A 339 -5.03 -26.33 -40.85
C GLU A 339 -5.98 -25.93 -39.70
N ILE A 340 -5.51 -26.03 -38.45
CA ILE A 340 -6.25 -25.65 -37.26
C ILE A 340 -5.48 -24.58 -36.50
N VAL A 341 -6.05 -23.40 -36.42
CA VAL A 341 -5.47 -22.28 -35.74
C VAL A 341 -6.19 -22.04 -34.40
N ILE A 342 -5.44 -22.04 -33.31
CA ILE A 342 -5.94 -21.77 -31.96
C ILE A 342 -5.54 -20.38 -31.56
N LEU A 343 -6.51 -19.50 -31.33
CA LEU A 343 -6.29 -18.12 -30.85
C LEU A 343 -6.65 -18.01 -29.38
N VAL A 344 -5.78 -17.39 -28.61
CA VAL A 344 -5.94 -17.33 -27.15
C VAL A 344 -5.99 -15.91 -26.64
N GLY A 345 -7.07 -15.61 -25.92
CA GLY A 345 -7.24 -14.41 -25.11
C GLY A 345 -7.14 -14.74 -23.63
N THR A 346 -6.09 -14.32 -22.94
CA THR A 346 -5.87 -14.64 -21.54
C THR A 346 -5.18 -13.52 -20.78
N GLU A 347 -5.58 -13.30 -19.54
CA GLU A 347 -4.94 -12.32 -18.68
C GLU A 347 -3.83 -12.93 -17.81
N ASN A 348 -4.06 -14.14 -17.31
CA ASN A 348 -3.20 -14.81 -16.33
C ASN A 348 -2.70 -16.18 -16.82
N GLY A 349 -2.80 -16.47 -18.12
CA GLY A 349 -2.34 -17.72 -18.73
C GLY A 349 -3.25 -18.94 -18.46
N SER A 350 -4.36 -18.79 -17.74
CA SER A 350 -5.24 -19.93 -17.41
C SER A 350 -5.95 -20.50 -18.64
N THR A 351 -6.47 -19.65 -19.51
CA THR A 351 -7.11 -20.04 -20.78
C THR A 351 -6.11 -20.71 -21.71
N LEU A 352 -4.85 -20.24 -21.70
CA LEU A 352 -3.79 -20.83 -22.51
C LEU A 352 -3.49 -22.28 -22.11
N PHE A 353 -3.68 -22.65 -20.85
CA PHE A 353 -3.53 -24.05 -20.43
C PHE A 353 -4.50 -24.96 -21.19
N PHE A 354 -5.79 -24.65 -21.23
CA PHE A 354 -6.80 -25.42 -21.94
C PHE A 354 -6.51 -25.44 -23.45
N ALA A 355 -6.22 -24.27 -24.03
CA ALA A 355 -5.87 -24.17 -25.44
C ALA A 355 -4.63 -24.99 -25.81
N ASN A 356 -3.61 -25.03 -24.96
CA ASN A 356 -2.41 -25.82 -25.16
C ASN A 356 -2.69 -27.34 -25.06
N GLN A 357 -3.59 -27.78 -24.17
CA GLN A 357 -4.00 -29.17 -24.11
C GLN A 357 -4.66 -29.62 -25.42
N ILE A 358 -5.55 -28.80 -25.99
CA ILE A 358 -6.13 -29.07 -27.30
C ILE A 358 -5.05 -29.10 -28.40
N HIS A 359 -4.15 -28.11 -28.40
CA HIS A 359 -3.05 -28.03 -29.36
C HIS A 359 -2.17 -29.31 -29.36
N GLN A 360 -1.79 -29.77 -28.17
CA GLN A 360 -0.97 -31.00 -28.06
C GLN A 360 -1.71 -32.26 -28.56
N GLN A 361 -3.02 -32.36 -28.28
CA GLN A 361 -3.83 -33.47 -28.77
C GLN A 361 -3.96 -33.45 -30.28
N LEU A 362 -4.21 -32.31 -30.90
CA LEU A 362 -4.26 -32.15 -32.35
C LEU A 362 -2.93 -32.49 -33.00
N LEU A 363 -1.80 -32.09 -32.40
CA LEU A 363 -0.47 -32.47 -32.89
C LEU A 363 -0.21 -33.98 -32.76
N ALA A 364 -0.70 -34.60 -31.68
CA ALA A 364 -0.60 -36.06 -31.51
C ALA A 364 -1.44 -36.84 -32.50
N ASP A 365 -2.58 -36.28 -32.92
CA ASP A 365 -3.44 -36.82 -33.98
C ASP A 365 -2.94 -36.49 -35.40
N GLY A 366 -1.73 -35.94 -35.53
CA GLY A 366 -1.10 -35.61 -36.83
C GLY A 366 -1.63 -34.34 -37.51
N LYS A 367 -2.50 -33.57 -36.88
CA LYS A 367 -3.05 -32.34 -37.45
C LYS A 367 -2.05 -31.20 -37.42
N ALA A 368 -2.00 -30.40 -38.47
CA ALA A 368 -1.18 -29.20 -38.51
C ALA A 368 -1.82 -28.07 -37.69
N SER A 369 -1.57 -28.08 -36.36
CA SER A 369 -2.11 -27.09 -35.42
C SER A 369 -1.09 -25.99 -35.10
N PHE A 370 -1.57 -24.75 -35.00
CA PHE A 370 -0.82 -23.56 -34.64
C PHE A 370 -1.56 -22.78 -33.56
N ILE A 371 -0.86 -22.38 -32.50
CA ILE A 371 -1.45 -21.61 -31.39
C ILE A 371 -0.80 -20.22 -31.29
N ALA A 372 -1.61 -19.18 -31.18
CA ALA A 372 -1.18 -17.79 -31.08
C ALA A 372 -2.06 -16.97 -30.11
N GLU A 373 -1.56 -15.83 -29.67
CA GLU A 373 -2.38 -14.85 -28.96
C GLU A 373 -3.29 -14.09 -29.93
N LEU A 374 -4.46 -13.64 -29.47
CA LEU A 374 -5.39 -12.85 -30.28
C LEU A 374 -4.76 -11.60 -30.89
N ASN A 375 -3.83 -10.93 -30.18
CA ASN A 375 -3.08 -9.79 -30.71
C ASN A 375 -2.04 -10.16 -31.79
N GLN A 376 -1.83 -11.45 -32.06
CA GLN A 376 -0.94 -11.95 -33.11
C GLN A 376 -1.74 -12.49 -34.33
N TYR A 377 -3.07 -12.22 -34.36
CA TYR A 377 -3.91 -12.60 -35.46
C TYR A 377 -3.39 -12.05 -36.79
N ARG A 378 -3.46 -12.89 -37.82
CA ARG A 378 -3.05 -12.59 -39.21
C ARG A 378 -3.79 -13.49 -40.18
N ALA A 379 -3.55 -13.35 -41.49
CA ALA A 379 -4.03 -14.29 -42.45
C ALA A 379 -3.35 -15.65 -42.29
N TYR A 380 -4.15 -16.73 -42.38
CA TYR A 380 -3.74 -18.14 -42.26
C TYR A 380 -4.18 -18.90 -43.51
N PRO A 381 -3.36 -18.97 -44.58
CA PRO A 381 -3.79 -19.41 -45.93
C PRO A 381 -4.35 -20.82 -46.01
N LYS A 382 -3.97 -21.68 -45.07
CA LYS A 382 -4.40 -23.12 -45.05
C LYS A 382 -5.39 -23.42 -43.93
N ALA A 383 -5.80 -22.40 -43.14
CA ALA A 383 -6.70 -22.65 -42.03
C ALA A 383 -8.08 -23.10 -42.49
N GLN A 384 -8.53 -24.21 -41.95
CA GLN A 384 -9.88 -24.77 -42.09
C GLN A 384 -10.71 -24.44 -40.84
N HIS A 385 -10.06 -24.51 -39.64
CA HIS A 385 -10.68 -24.25 -38.38
C HIS A 385 -9.95 -23.15 -37.60
N LEU A 386 -10.72 -22.24 -37.00
CA LEU A 386 -10.28 -21.23 -36.09
C LEU A 386 -10.92 -21.49 -34.74
N LEU A 387 -10.14 -21.96 -33.76
CA LEU A 387 -10.58 -22.22 -32.41
C LEU A 387 -10.17 -21.04 -31.52
N VAL A 388 -11.13 -20.34 -30.95
CA VAL A 388 -10.87 -19.17 -30.12
C VAL A 388 -11.18 -19.48 -28.67
N PHE A 389 -10.16 -19.43 -27.83
CA PHE A 389 -10.27 -19.60 -26.39
C PHE A 389 -10.00 -18.26 -25.71
N THR A 390 -11.00 -17.67 -25.10
CA THR A 390 -10.81 -16.34 -24.49
C THR A 390 -11.44 -16.22 -23.13
N SER A 391 -10.76 -15.49 -22.24
CA SER A 391 -11.31 -15.03 -20.97
C SER A 391 -11.83 -13.61 -21.07
N THR A 392 -12.82 -13.28 -20.26
CA THR A 392 -13.28 -11.89 -20.06
C THR A 392 -12.48 -11.26 -18.93
N TYR A 393 -12.09 -10.00 -19.08
CA TYR A 393 -11.36 -9.24 -18.09
C TYR A 393 -12.09 -7.98 -17.66
N GLY A 394 -12.01 -7.66 -16.36
CA GLY A 394 -12.57 -6.42 -15.81
C GLY A 394 -14.07 -6.29 -16.04
N LEU A 395 -14.46 -5.23 -16.72
CA LEU A 395 -15.86 -4.85 -17.04
C LEU A 395 -16.28 -5.42 -18.41
N GLY A 396 -16.19 -6.70 -18.61
CA GLY A 396 -16.56 -7.30 -19.90
C GLY A 396 -15.51 -7.07 -21.02
N THR A 397 -14.32 -6.52 -20.69
CA THR A 397 -13.33 -6.11 -21.70
C THR A 397 -12.42 -7.27 -22.14
N ALA A 398 -11.73 -7.03 -23.26
CA ALA A 398 -10.70 -7.94 -23.77
C ALA A 398 -9.55 -8.12 -22.78
N PRO A 399 -8.98 -9.35 -22.64
CA PRO A 399 -7.69 -9.54 -22.00
C PRO A 399 -6.59 -8.75 -22.73
N THR A 400 -5.48 -8.47 -22.05
CA THR A 400 -4.40 -7.65 -22.61
C THR A 400 -3.87 -8.14 -23.96
N ASN A 401 -3.78 -9.45 -24.13
CA ASN A 401 -3.29 -10.08 -25.36
C ASN A 401 -4.38 -10.26 -26.44
N ALA A 402 -5.53 -9.60 -26.27
CA ALA A 402 -6.66 -9.63 -27.20
C ALA A 402 -7.17 -8.25 -27.61
N THR A 403 -6.58 -7.16 -27.09
CA THR A 403 -7.07 -5.79 -27.27
C THR A 403 -6.97 -5.25 -28.70
N GLN A 404 -6.14 -5.86 -29.54
CA GLN A 404 -5.94 -5.47 -30.94
C GLN A 404 -6.74 -6.34 -31.92
N PHE A 405 -7.41 -7.38 -31.44
CA PHE A 405 -7.98 -8.42 -32.29
C PHE A 405 -9.01 -7.88 -33.27
N GLU A 406 -9.91 -7.01 -32.86
CA GLU A 406 -10.91 -6.41 -33.74
C GLU A 406 -10.28 -5.66 -34.92
N ASN A 407 -9.27 -4.83 -34.66
CA ASN A 407 -8.54 -4.11 -35.69
C ASN A 407 -7.79 -5.06 -36.63
N LEU A 408 -7.19 -6.10 -36.05
CA LEU A 408 -6.46 -7.12 -36.84
C LEU A 408 -7.38 -7.96 -37.70
N LEU A 409 -8.60 -8.27 -37.21
CA LEU A 409 -9.61 -9.01 -37.95
C LEU A 409 -10.05 -8.25 -39.22
N GLN A 410 -10.22 -6.93 -39.12
CA GLN A 410 -10.53 -6.06 -40.26
C GLN A 410 -9.34 -5.95 -41.22
N LYS A 411 -8.12 -5.88 -40.70
CA LYS A 411 -6.91 -5.71 -41.49
C LYS A 411 -6.48 -6.97 -42.27
N PHE A 412 -6.76 -8.15 -41.72
CA PHE A 412 -6.31 -9.46 -42.25
C PHE A 412 -7.48 -10.43 -42.41
N PRO A 413 -8.45 -10.16 -43.34
CA PRO A 413 -9.50 -11.12 -43.65
C PRO A 413 -8.89 -12.42 -44.22
N GLN A 414 -9.51 -13.54 -43.93
CA GLN A 414 -9.09 -14.83 -44.53
C GLN A 414 -9.59 -14.90 -45.99
N GLN A 415 -8.79 -15.46 -46.87
CA GLN A 415 -9.12 -15.59 -48.29
C GLN A 415 -10.00 -16.80 -48.62
N GLN A 416 -9.99 -17.81 -47.75
CA GLN A 416 -10.82 -19.01 -47.82
C GLN A 416 -11.92 -18.98 -46.74
N ASN A 417 -12.95 -19.78 -46.89
CA ASN A 417 -13.95 -19.98 -45.85
C ASN A 417 -13.33 -20.78 -44.69
N VAL A 418 -13.43 -20.24 -43.47
CA VAL A 418 -12.89 -20.81 -42.24
C VAL A 418 -14.02 -21.09 -41.26
N GLN A 419 -14.07 -22.30 -40.73
CA GLN A 419 -15.01 -22.69 -39.69
C GLN A 419 -14.48 -22.20 -38.31
N PHE A 420 -15.30 -21.52 -37.53
CA PHE A 420 -14.84 -21.03 -36.21
C PHE A 420 -15.67 -21.59 -35.04
N SER A 421 -15.03 -21.73 -33.90
CA SER A 421 -15.66 -22.05 -32.62
C SER A 421 -15.06 -21.17 -31.51
N VAL A 422 -15.90 -20.61 -30.65
CA VAL A 422 -15.48 -19.77 -29.54
C VAL A 422 -15.79 -20.42 -28.20
N VAL A 423 -14.79 -20.47 -27.32
CA VAL A 423 -14.93 -20.91 -25.92
C VAL A 423 -14.60 -19.76 -25.00
N GLY A 424 -15.60 -19.32 -24.26
CA GLY A 424 -15.50 -18.22 -23.30
C GLY A 424 -15.23 -18.74 -21.89
N PHE A 425 -14.18 -18.21 -21.22
CA PHE A 425 -13.89 -18.49 -19.83
C PHE A 425 -14.23 -17.29 -18.97
N GLY A 426 -15.01 -17.52 -17.93
CA GLY A 426 -15.44 -16.46 -17.01
C GLY A 426 -15.78 -17.01 -15.63
N SER A 427 -16.26 -16.15 -14.75
CA SER A 427 -16.86 -16.54 -13.49
C SER A 427 -18.25 -15.94 -13.37
N ARG A 428 -19.26 -16.77 -13.09
CA ARG A 428 -20.63 -16.34 -12.84
C ARG A 428 -20.78 -15.46 -11.59
N ALA A 429 -19.70 -15.33 -10.81
CA ALA A 429 -19.66 -14.37 -9.71
C ALA A 429 -19.60 -12.89 -10.17
N TYR A 430 -19.38 -12.65 -11.47
CA TYR A 430 -19.32 -11.30 -12.06
C TYR A 430 -20.44 -11.10 -13.08
N PRO A 431 -21.03 -9.89 -13.15
CA PRO A 431 -22.14 -9.59 -14.08
C PRO A 431 -21.77 -9.79 -15.56
N ASP A 432 -20.50 -9.49 -15.91
CA ASP A 432 -20.00 -9.59 -17.30
C ASP A 432 -19.44 -10.98 -17.62
N TYR A 433 -20.15 -12.03 -17.19
CA TYR A 433 -19.79 -13.42 -17.44
C TYR A 433 -19.59 -13.67 -18.93
N CYS A 434 -18.38 -14.01 -19.34
CA CYS A 434 -17.98 -14.29 -20.72
C CYS A 434 -18.32 -13.21 -21.76
N ALA A 435 -18.54 -11.95 -21.35
CA ALA A 435 -18.99 -10.87 -22.24
C ALA A 435 -18.05 -10.64 -23.44
N PHE A 436 -16.73 -10.67 -23.24
CA PHE A 436 -15.81 -10.53 -24.36
C PHE A 436 -15.88 -11.72 -25.36
N ALA A 437 -16.10 -12.94 -24.88
CA ALA A 437 -16.28 -14.09 -25.76
C ALA A 437 -17.55 -13.99 -26.61
N ILE A 438 -18.64 -13.44 -26.03
CA ILE A 438 -19.89 -13.15 -26.75
C ILE A 438 -19.63 -12.14 -27.87
N THR A 439 -18.99 -11.00 -27.53
CA THR A 439 -18.62 -9.98 -28.53
C THR A 439 -17.75 -10.55 -29.63
N LEU A 440 -16.81 -11.41 -29.31
CA LEU A 440 -15.86 -12.00 -30.26
C LEU A 440 -16.54 -13.02 -31.19
N ASP A 441 -17.47 -13.83 -30.67
CA ASP A 441 -18.27 -14.76 -31.46
C ASP A 441 -19.17 -14.01 -32.48
N GLU A 442 -19.77 -12.88 -32.06
CA GLU A 442 -20.54 -12.00 -32.93
C GLU A 442 -19.68 -11.32 -34.00
N LEU A 443 -18.47 -10.85 -33.64
CA LEU A 443 -17.52 -10.25 -34.58
C LEU A 443 -17.09 -11.21 -35.66
N LEU A 444 -16.82 -12.46 -35.31
CA LEU A 444 -16.46 -13.51 -36.26
C LEU A 444 -17.67 -13.92 -37.14
N ALA A 445 -18.87 -14.00 -36.57
CA ALA A 445 -20.09 -14.31 -37.30
C ALA A 445 -20.46 -13.27 -38.38
N LYS A 446 -20.01 -12.02 -38.21
CA LYS A 446 -20.21 -10.94 -39.20
C LYS A 446 -19.23 -11.00 -40.38
N GLN A 447 -18.19 -11.85 -40.31
CA GLN A 447 -17.21 -11.95 -41.38
C GLN A 447 -17.74 -12.85 -42.53
N THR A 448 -17.65 -12.41 -43.77
CA THR A 448 -18.12 -13.16 -44.97
C THR A 448 -17.36 -14.46 -45.20
N TRP A 449 -16.15 -14.59 -44.72
CA TRP A 449 -15.25 -15.73 -44.84
C TRP A 449 -15.36 -16.69 -43.65
N ALA A 450 -16.12 -16.38 -42.60
CA ALA A 450 -16.19 -17.18 -41.38
C ALA A 450 -17.56 -17.87 -41.21
N THR A 451 -17.55 -19.17 -40.99
CA THR A 451 -18.76 -19.95 -40.72
C THR A 451 -18.70 -20.50 -39.29
N ARG A 452 -19.73 -20.27 -38.47
CA ARG A 452 -19.78 -20.85 -37.13
C ARG A 452 -19.89 -22.35 -37.17
N PHE A 453 -18.89 -23.04 -36.62
CA PHE A 453 -18.84 -24.49 -36.53
C PHE A 453 -19.61 -25.02 -35.33
N LEU A 454 -19.36 -24.48 -34.14
CA LEU A 454 -20.14 -24.73 -32.93
C LEU A 454 -20.68 -23.41 -32.38
N ALA A 455 -21.82 -23.44 -31.70
CA ALA A 455 -22.29 -22.33 -30.91
C ALA A 455 -21.29 -21.95 -29.81
N LEU A 456 -21.28 -20.67 -29.42
CA LEU A 456 -20.47 -20.21 -28.30
C LEU A 456 -20.65 -21.12 -27.09
N HIS A 457 -19.55 -21.61 -26.54
CA HIS A 457 -19.54 -22.38 -25.30
C HIS A 457 -18.90 -21.60 -24.18
N THR A 458 -19.51 -21.62 -22.99
CA THR A 458 -19.01 -20.88 -21.83
C THR A 458 -18.55 -21.84 -20.74
N VAL A 459 -17.42 -21.52 -20.09
CA VAL A 459 -16.80 -22.32 -19.03
C VAL A 459 -16.71 -21.47 -17.78
N ASN A 460 -17.44 -21.85 -16.73
CA ASN A 460 -17.45 -21.18 -15.45
C ASN A 460 -16.26 -21.60 -14.60
N ASP A 461 -15.53 -20.62 -14.05
CA ASP A 461 -14.42 -20.84 -13.09
C ASP A 461 -13.44 -21.93 -13.50
N LYS A 462 -13.22 -22.11 -14.83
CA LYS A 462 -12.34 -23.15 -15.42
C LYS A 462 -12.83 -24.57 -15.12
N SER A 463 -14.14 -24.77 -15.05
CA SER A 463 -14.73 -26.09 -14.91
C SER A 463 -14.22 -27.04 -15.99
N THR A 464 -13.56 -28.11 -15.57
CA THR A 464 -13.09 -29.15 -16.48
C THR A 464 -14.24 -29.90 -17.11
N ASP A 465 -15.35 -30.08 -16.40
CA ASP A 465 -16.54 -30.78 -16.89
C ASP A 465 -17.25 -29.96 -17.98
N GLU A 466 -17.45 -28.65 -17.77
CA GLU A 466 -18.02 -27.78 -18.81
C GLU A 466 -17.10 -27.71 -20.05
N PHE A 467 -15.76 -27.68 -19.85
CA PHE A 467 -14.82 -27.69 -20.96
C PHE A 467 -14.83 -29.01 -21.76
N VAL A 468 -14.93 -30.16 -21.07
CA VAL A 468 -15.02 -31.48 -21.69
C VAL A 468 -16.29 -31.60 -22.54
N GLN A 469 -17.41 -31.01 -22.15
CA GLN A 469 -18.63 -30.99 -22.99
C GLN A 469 -18.36 -30.33 -24.34
N TRP A 470 -17.63 -29.19 -24.36
CA TRP A 470 -17.23 -28.55 -25.60
C TRP A 470 -16.29 -29.44 -26.41
N ALA A 471 -15.27 -30.04 -25.77
CA ALA A 471 -14.32 -30.92 -26.46
C ALA A 471 -15.00 -32.13 -27.09
N HIS A 472 -16.01 -32.71 -26.43
CA HIS A 472 -16.83 -33.81 -26.94
C HIS A 472 -17.63 -33.37 -28.18
N HIS A 473 -18.41 -32.27 -28.10
CA HIS A 473 -19.18 -31.77 -29.22
C HIS A 473 -18.31 -31.39 -30.42
N TRP A 474 -17.12 -30.81 -30.15
CA TRP A 474 -16.17 -30.47 -31.22
C TRP A 474 -15.61 -31.72 -31.88
N SER A 475 -15.23 -32.76 -31.08
CA SER A 475 -14.74 -34.05 -31.56
C SER A 475 -15.74 -34.74 -32.45
N GLU A 476 -16.99 -34.85 -32.02
CA GLU A 476 -18.05 -35.50 -32.81
C GLU A 476 -18.25 -34.84 -34.17
N LYS A 477 -18.30 -33.49 -34.17
CA LYS A 477 -18.57 -32.77 -35.40
C LYS A 477 -17.38 -32.66 -36.35
N SER A 478 -16.16 -32.56 -35.80
CA SER A 478 -14.93 -32.47 -36.61
C SER A 478 -14.35 -33.78 -37.04
N LEU A 479 -14.84 -34.90 -36.49
CA LEU A 479 -14.29 -36.25 -36.64
C LEU A 479 -12.82 -36.35 -36.20
N THR A 480 -12.40 -35.48 -35.28
CA THR A 480 -11.03 -35.47 -34.72
C THR A 480 -11.10 -35.74 -33.21
N ALA A 481 -10.45 -36.81 -32.78
CA ALA A 481 -10.54 -37.23 -31.38
C ALA A 481 -9.87 -36.29 -30.42
N LEU A 482 -10.63 -35.72 -29.47
CA LEU A 482 -10.12 -35.02 -28.32
C LEU A 482 -10.44 -35.82 -27.04
N ALA A 483 -9.58 -35.68 -26.03
CA ALA A 483 -9.81 -36.34 -24.76
C ALA A 483 -11.06 -35.78 -24.07
N THR A 484 -11.91 -36.68 -23.56
CA THR A 484 -13.14 -36.35 -22.83
C THR A 484 -13.03 -36.65 -21.34
N ALA A 485 -11.84 -36.96 -20.85
CA ALA A 485 -11.57 -37.16 -19.42
C ALA A 485 -11.22 -35.83 -18.76
N PRO A 486 -11.98 -35.34 -17.75
CA PRO A 486 -11.71 -34.06 -17.06
C PRO A 486 -10.29 -33.96 -16.48
N ALA A 487 -9.68 -35.10 -16.10
CA ALA A 487 -8.32 -35.16 -15.58
C ALA A 487 -7.25 -34.60 -16.54
N VAL A 488 -7.46 -34.71 -17.85
CA VAL A 488 -6.55 -34.21 -18.90
C VAL A 488 -6.48 -32.66 -18.86
N TYR A 489 -7.58 -32.05 -18.51
CA TYR A 489 -7.74 -30.59 -18.46
C TYR A 489 -7.61 -30.01 -17.04
N SER A 490 -7.17 -30.80 -16.05
CA SER A 490 -6.97 -30.40 -14.68
C SER A 490 -5.49 -30.20 -14.34
N THR A 491 -5.16 -29.08 -13.70
CA THR A 491 -3.83 -28.86 -13.08
C THR A 491 -3.74 -29.48 -11.68
N LYS A 492 -4.88 -29.90 -11.10
CA LYS A 492 -4.99 -30.50 -9.78
C LYS A 492 -5.66 -31.86 -9.91
N VAL A 493 -4.87 -32.91 -10.06
CA VAL A 493 -5.39 -34.26 -9.89
C VAL A 493 -5.34 -34.60 -8.41
N ALA A 494 -6.51 -34.71 -7.79
CA ALA A 494 -6.62 -35.14 -6.40
C ALA A 494 -5.98 -36.52 -6.22
N GLY A 495 -5.05 -36.67 -5.29
CA GLY A 495 -4.40 -37.95 -4.98
C GLY A 495 -3.10 -38.26 -5.70
N LEU A 496 -2.59 -37.41 -6.59
CA LEU A 496 -1.27 -37.61 -7.19
C LEU A 496 -0.15 -37.42 -6.14
N LYS A 497 0.58 -38.52 -5.88
CA LYS A 497 1.87 -38.48 -5.17
C LYS A 497 2.97 -38.21 -6.21
N LYS A 498 3.93 -37.35 -5.86
CA LYS A 498 5.13 -37.13 -6.68
C LYS A 498 6.00 -38.39 -6.59
N PHE A 499 6.21 -39.07 -7.71
CA PHE A 499 7.18 -40.15 -7.82
C PHE A 499 8.46 -39.64 -8.47
N LYS A 500 9.60 -40.06 -7.92
CA LYS A 500 10.92 -39.80 -8.52
C LYS A 500 11.19 -40.96 -9.49
N VAL A 501 11.38 -40.68 -10.78
CA VAL A 501 11.82 -41.68 -11.76
C VAL A 501 13.27 -42.04 -11.41
N LEU A 502 13.51 -43.30 -11.04
CA LEU A 502 14.85 -43.78 -10.62
C LEU A 502 15.65 -44.34 -11.82
N SER A 503 14.98 -44.83 -12.84
CA SER A 503 15.61 -45.26 -14.11
C SER A 503 14.62 -45.15 -15.27
N LYS A 504 15.12 -44.89 -16.46
CA LYS A 504 14.38 -44.90 -17.71
C LYS A 504 15.03 -45.95 -18.60
N THR A 505 14.38 -47.08 -18.77
CA THR A 505 14.75 -48.11 -19.77
C THR A 505 14.27 -47.70 -21.14
#